data_b6c36f31cf3ae70fb251784577755d78
#
_entry.id   b6c36f31cf3ae70fb251784577755d78
#
_cell.length_a   1.000
_cell.length_b   1.000
_cell.length_c   1.000
_cell.angle_alpha   90.00
_cell.angle_beta   90.00
_cell.angle_gamma   90.00
#
_symmetry.space_group_name_H-M   'P 1'
#
loop_
_entity.id
_entity.type
_entity.pdbx_description
1 polymer ?
#
loop_
_entity_poly.entity_id
_entity_poly.type
_entity_poly.pdbx_seq_one_letter_code
_entity_poly.pdbx_strand_id
1 'polypeptide(L)'
;MAAIPVSRDDAAEQIRAMDAEFVRNANAGNAVALVEAFYANDAQLLPPNSPKVSGKPAITQFWQGFIAAGVSDVQLETTDISASGDLAYGVGRYKFKMAGAPQEGKYLVVYRRQQNGRYRAVVDMFSSNA
;
A
#
# COMPACT_ATOMS: atom_id res chain seq x y z
N MET A 1 -30.05 6.02 -8.86
CA MET A 1 -29.67 4.75 -8.20
C MET A 1 -29.10 5.06 -6.83
N ALA A 2 -29.59 4.41 -5.81
CA ALA A 2 -29.07 4.61 -4.47
C ALA A 2 -27.64 4.07 -4.37
N ALA A 3 -26.76 4.82 -3.70
CA ALA A 3 -25.43 4.33 -3.42
C ALA A 3 -25.49 3.12 -2.49
N ILE A 4 -24.74 2.07 -2.81
CA ILE A 4 -24.61 0.93 -1.93
C ILE A 4 -23.73 1.35 -0.75
N PRO A 5 -24.19 1.23 0.50
CA PRO A 5 -23.36 1.57 1.64
C PRO A 5 -22.11 0.69 1.65
N VAL A 6 -20.96 1.30 1.92
CA VAL A 6 -19.72 0.54 2.08
C VAL A 6 -19.74 -0.10 3.45
N SER A 7 -19.78 -1.43 3.48
CA SER A 7 -19.69 -2.18 4.71
C SER A 7 -18.23 -2.38 5.10
N ARG A 8 -18.01 -2.76 6.37
CA ARG A 8 -16.66 -3.15 6.83
C ARG A 8 -16.11 -4.30 6.01
N ASP A 9 -16.98 -5.27 5.65
CA ASP A 9 -16.59 -6.44 4.86
C ASP A 9 -16.14 -6.03 3.46
N ASP A 10 -16.84 -5.05 2.84
CA ASP A 10 -16.47 -4.55 1.52
C ASP A 10 -15.10 -3.85 1.56
N ALA A 11 -14.84 -3.05 2.58
CA ALA A 11 -13.53 -2.42 2.74
C ALA A 11 -12.43 -3.46 2.90
N ALA A 12 -12.64 -4.46 3.75
CA ALA A 12 -11.67 -5.52 3.97
C ALA A 12 -11.39 -6.29 2.67
N GLU A 13 -12.42 -6.63 1.92
CA GLU A 13 -12.28 -7.32 0.65
C GLU A 13 -11.46 -6.51 -0.34
N GLN A 14 -11.77 -5.22 -0.50
CA GLN A 14 -11.02 -4.34 -1.40
C GLN A 14 -9.56 -4.19 -0.98
N ILE A 15 -9.31 -3.99 0.31
CA ILE A 15 -7.95 -3.80 0.83
C ILE A 15 -7.12 -5.05 0.62
N ARG A 16 -7.67 -6.24 0.88
CA ARG A 16 -6.95 -7.50 0.64
C ARG A 16 -6.65 -7.72 -0.84
N ALA A 17 -7.57 -7.34 -1.72
CA ALA A 17 -7.33 -7.39 -3.16
C ALA A 17 -6.23 -6.41 -3.59
N MET A 18 -6.21 -5.20 -2.99
CA MET A 18 -5.15 -4.22 -3.24
C MET A 18 -3.79 -4.73 -2.76
N ASP A 19 -3.73 -5.39 -1.61
CA ASP A 19 -2.50 -5.98 -1.09
C ASP A 19 -1.96 -7.05 -2.04
N ALA A 20 -2.84 -7.92 -2.54
CA ALA A 20 -2.45 -8.98 -3.47
C ALA A 20 -1.90 -8.40 -4.77
N GLU A 21 -2.50 -7.34 -5.27
CA GLU A 21 -2.04 -6.68 -6.48
C GLU A 21 -0.72 -5.94 -6.25
N PHE A 22 -0.55 -5.30 -5.09
CA PHE A 22 0.71 -4.69 -4.70
C PHE A 22 1.85 -5.71 -4.72
N VAL A 23 1.64 -6.86 -4.09
CA VAL A 23 2.63 -7.94 -4.04
C VAL A 23 2.98 -8.41 -5.45
N ARG A 24 1.98 -8.65 -6.27
CA ARG A 24 2.20 -9.11 -7.64
C ARG A 24 3.02 -8.11 -8.45
N ASN A 25 2.68 -6.84 -8.38
CA ASN A 25 3.36 -5.79 -9.11
C ASN A 25 4.78 -5.55 -8.59
N ALA A 26 4.97 -5.58 -7.26
CA ALA A 26 6.29 -5.43 -6.66
C ALA A 26 7.22 -6.56 -7.09
N ASN A 27 6.75 -7.79 -7.03
CA ASN A 27 7.55 -8.96 -7.42
C ASN A 27 7.80 -9.01 -8.93
N ALA A 28 6.93 -8.41 -9.72
CA ALA A 28 7.13 -8.29 -11.18
C ALA A 28 8.04 -7.13 -11.56
N GLY A 29 8.45 -6.29 -10.61
CA GLY A 29 9.28 -5.13 -10.88
C GLY A 29 8.55 -3.99 -11.58
N ASN A 30 7.22 -3.90 -11.41
CA ASN A 30 6.39 -2.92 -12.10
C ASN A 30 5.91 -1.83 -11.13
N ALA A 31 6.77 -0.84 -10.88
CA ALA A 31 6.46 0.26 -9.97
C ALA A 31 5.29 1.12 -10.44
N VAL A 32 5.17 1.36 -11.74
CA VAL A 32 4.10 2.19 -12.29
C VAL A 32 2.74 1.53 -12.02
N ALA A 33 2.59 0.25 -12.33
CA ALA A 33 1.34 -0.46 -12.09
C ALA A 33 1.03 -0.57 -10.60
N LEU A 34 2.05 -0.78 -9.76
CA LEU A 34 1.91 -0.83 -8.31
C LEU A 34 1.28 0.47 -7.80
N VAL A 35 1.82 1.61 -8.21
CA VAL A 35 1.37 2.91 -7.72
C VAL A 35 -0.01 3.25 -8.25
N GLU A 36 -0.28 2.99 -9.52
CA GLU A 36 -1.60 3.26 -10.10
C GLU A 36 -2.71 2.47 -9.43
N ALA A 37 -2.44 1.24 -9.03
CA ALA A 37 -3.45 0.37 -8.42
C ALA A 37 -3.65 0.62 -6.93
N PHE A 38 -2.69 1.21 -6.24
CA PHE A 38 -2.69 1.27 -4.78
C PHE A 38 -2.92 2.67 -4.22
N TYR A 39 -2.32 3.70 -4.82
CA TYR A 39 -2.27 5.04 -4.24
C TYR A 39 -3.25 6.01 -4.89
N ALA A 40 -3.81 6.91 -4.07
CA ALA A 40 -4.53 8.09 -4.56
C ALA A 40 -3.55 9.09 -5.15
N ASN A 41 -4.04 10.03 -5.97
CA ASN A 41 -3.20 11.03 -6.62
C ASN A 41 -2.42 11.89 -5.63
N ASP A 42 -3.04 12.20 -4.49
CA ASP A 42 -2.48 13.08 -3.45
C ASP A 42 -1.91 12.29 -2.27
N ALA A 43 -1.60 11.02 -2.45
CA ALA A 43 -1.11 10.16 -1.39
C ALA A 43 0.20 10.65 -0.80
N GLN A 44 0.43 10.27 0.46
CA GLN A 44 1.67 10.53 1.18
C GLN A 44 2.27 9.20 1.62
N LEU A 45 3.54 9.01 1.31
CA LEU A 45 4.31 7.84 1.73
C LEU A 45 5.30 8.28 2.80
N LEU A 46 5.30 7.57 3.91
CA LEU A 46 6.16 7.85 5.06
C LEU A 46 7.11 6.66 5.28
N PRO A 47 8.20 6.59 4.50
CA PRO A 47 9.13 5.46 4.59
C PRO A 47 10.06 5.60 5.79
N PRO A 48 10.68 4.51 6.25
CA PRO A 48 11.62 4.58 7.35
C PRO A 48 12.89 5.32 6.93
N ASN A 49 13.42 6.12 7.86
CA ASN A 49 14.70 6.81 7.72
C ASN A 49 14.78 7.72 6.49
N SER A 50 13.65 8.25 6.06
CA SER A 50 13.56 9.12 4.87
C SER A 50 12.50 10.17 5.07
N PRO A 51 12.61 11.32 4.39
CA PRO A 51 11.55 12.32 4.41
C PRO A 51 10.27 11.80 3.79
N LYS A 52 9.17 12.45 4.10
CA LYS A 52 7.87 12.18 3.50
C LYS A 52 7.94 12.32 1.98
N VAL A 53 7.30 11.41 1.26
CA VAL A 53 7.19 11.41 -0.19
C VAL A 53 5.74 11.71 -0.56
N SER A 54 5.48 12.76 -1.31
CA SER A 54 4.13 13.24 -1.61
C SER A 54 3.81 13.14 -3.09
N GLY A 55 2.64 12.57 -3.39
CA GLY A 55 2.08 12.49 -4.73
C GLY A 55 2.57 11.29 -5.52
N LYS A 56 1.75 10.86 -6.48
CA LYS A 56 2.03 9.67 -7.28
C LYS A 56 3.37 9.70 -8.01
N PRO A 57 3.76 10.80 -8.68
CA PRO A 57 5.05 10.81 -9.38
C PRO A 57 6.24 10.53 -8.47
N ALA A 58 6.28 11.17 -7.30
CA ALA A 58 7.36 10.98 -6.35
C ALA A 58 7.33 9.58 -5.72
N ILE A 59 6.13 9.08 -5.42
CA ILE A 59 5.96 7.73 -4.87
C ILE A 59 6.41 6.68 -5.90
N THR A 60 6.11 6.90 -7.17
CA THR A 60 6.56 6.01 -8.25
C THR A 60 8.08 5.96 -8.30
N GLN A 61 8.74 7.10 -8.22
CA GLN A 61 10.21 7.16 -8.20
C GLN A 61 10.78 6.42 -7.00
N PHE A 62 10.15 6.57 -5.84
CA PHE A 62 10.57 5.85 -4.63
C PHE A 62 10.54 4.33 -4.85
N TRP A 63 9.42 3.79 -5.35
CA TRP A 63 9.29 2.35 -5.58
C TRP A 63 10.17 1.86 -6.72
N GLN A 64 10.41 2.68 -7.75
CA GLN A 64 11.37 2.36 -8.80
C GLN A 64 12.78 2.17 -8.22
N GLY A 65 13.19 3.07 -7.33
CA GLY A 65 14.48 2.95 -6.64
C GLY A 65 14.56 1.73 -5.75
N PHE A 66 13.47 1.42 -5.04
CA PHE A 66 13.37 0.27 -4.16
C PHE A 66 13.52 -1.05 -4.95
N ILE A 67 12.84 -1.13 -6.08
CA ILE A 67 12.91 -2.30 -6.97
C ILE A 67 14.31 -2.41 -7.59
N ALA A 68 14.89 -1.29 -8.03
CA ALA A 68 16.22 -1.28 -8.62
C ALA A 68 17.30 -1.71 -7.61
N ALA A 69 17.07 -1.49 -6.32
CA ALA A 69 17.99 -1.92 -5.28
C ALA A 69 17.98 -3.44 -5.04
N GLY A 70 17.04 -4.18 -5.65
CA GLY A 70 17.05 -5.63 -5.62
C GLY A 70 16.00 -6.27 -4.72
N VAL A 71 14.82 -5.64 -4.60
CA VAL A 71 13.72 -6.23 -3.81
C VAL A 71 13.19 -7.49 -4.49
N SER A 72 12.89 -8.51 -3.70
CA SER A 72 12.27 -9.76 -4.15
C SER A 72 11.45 -10.39 -3.03
N ASP A 73 10.64 -11.38 -3.38
CA ASP A 73 9.82 -12.16 -2.43
C ASP A 73 9.01 -11.28 -1.48
N VAL A 74 8.36 -10.24 -2.02
CA VAL A 74 7.51 -9.34 -1.24
C VAL A 74 6.27 -10.09 -0.77
N GLN A 75 5.97 -9.97 0.52
CA GLN A 75 4.78 -10.52 1.15
C GLN A 75 4.17 -9.45 2.05
N LEU A 76 2.86 -9.33 2.01
CA LEU A 76 2.09 -8.45 2.88
C LEU A 76 1.02 -9.26 3.60
N GLU A 77 0.83 -8.98 4.89
CA GLU A 77 -0.27 -9.56 5.66
C GLU A 77 -0.93 -8.46 6.47
N THR A 78 -2.10 -8.02 6.03
CA THR A 78 -2.91 -7.05 6.77
C THR A 78 -3.72 -7.80 7.81
N THR A 79 -3.46 -7.51 9.08
CA THR A 79 -4.06 -8.22 10.22
C THR A 79 -5.29 -7.53 10.77
N ASP A 80 -5.35 -6.19 10.68
CA ASP A 80 -6.44 -5.40 11.24
C ASP A 80 -6.92 -4.41 10.20
N ILE A 81 -8.22 -4.43 9.92
CA ILE A 81 -8.86 -3.50 8.99
C ILE A 81 -10.09 -2.92 9.69
N SER A 82 -10.25 -1.60 9.62
CA SER A 82 -11.43 -0.93 10.13
C SER A 82 -11.84 0.17 9.17
N ALA A 83 -13.14 0.38 9.03
CA ALA A 83 -13.69 1.37 8.12
C ALA A 83 -14.80 2.17 8.80
N SER A 84 -14.87 3.47 8.48
CA SER A 84 -15.93 4.36 8.93
C SER A 84 -16.11 5.45 7.89
N GLY A 85 -17.32 5.56 7.33
CA GLY A 85 -17.58 6.51 6.26
C GLY A 85 -16.71 6.22 5.04
N ASP A 86 -16.01 7.24 4.55
CA ASP A 86 -15.15 7.11 3.38
C ASP A 86 -13.71 6.72 3.71
N LEU A 87 -13.39 6.55 4.99
CA LEU A 87 -12.04 6.22 5.42
C LEU A 87 -11.97 4.80 5.93
N ALA A 88 -10.81 4.19 5.72
CA ALA A 88 -10.46 2.90 6.29
C ALA A 88 -8.99 2.91 6.66
N TYR A 89 -8.58 2.01 7.54
CA TYR A 89 -7.17 1.78 7.79
C TYR A 89 -6.87 0.29 7.78
N GLY A 90 -5.62 -0.02 7.47
CA GLY A 90 -5.11 -1.38 7.59
C GLY A 90 -3.79 -1.37 8.34
N VAL A 91 -3.64 -2.29 9.29
CA VAL A 91 -2.39 -2.53 9.99
C VAL A 91 -1.92 -3.91 9.63
N GLY A 92 -0.64 -4.03 9.33
CA GLY A 92 -0.11 -5.32 8.93
C GLY A 92 1.41 -5.42 9.05
N ARG A 93 1.92 -6.50 8.53
CA ARG A 93 3.35 -6.78 8.50
C ARG A 93 3.79 -7.15 7.10
N TYR A 94 5.06 -6.87 6.82
CA TYR A 94 5.64 -7.17 5.53
C TYR A 94 6.91 -7.99 5.69
N LYS A 95 7.22 -8.75 4.65
CA LYS A 95 8.50 -9.42 4.47
C LYS A 95 8.94 -9.22 3.03
N PHE A 96 10.22 -9.06 2.83
CA PHE A 96 10.82 -9.08 1.49
C PHE A 96 12.30 -9.42 1.64
N LYS A 97 12.95 -9.65 0.51
CA LYS A 97 14.41 -9.75 0.44
C LYS A 97 14.96 -8.55 -0.29
N MET A 98 16.01 -7.95 0.24
CA MET A 98 16.72 -6.87 -0.40
C MET A 98 18.11 -7.37 -0.76
N ALA A 99 18.39 -7.51 -2.07
CA ALA A 99 19.62 -8.12 -2.56
C ALA A 99 19.91 -9.47 -1.87
N GLY A 100 18.87 -10.26 -1.68
CA GLY A 100 18.93 -11.58 -1.05
C GLY A 100 18.85 -11.59 0.48
N ALA A 101 18.94 -10.43 1.15
CA ALA A 101 18.90 -10.34 2.61
C ALA A 101 17.45 -10.21 3.10
N PRO A 102 16.99 -11.07 4.02
CA PRO A 102 15.62 -11.00 4.55
C PRO A 102 15.39 -9.71 5.33
N GLN A 103 14.23 -9.10 5.09
CA GLN A 103 13.77 -7.90 5.80
C GLN A 103 12.34 -8.13 6.25
N GLU A 104 11.98 -7.59 7.41
CA GLU A 104 10.60 -7.60 7.85
C GLU A 104 10.27 -6.38 8.68
N GLY A 105 9.00 -6.03 8.69
CA GLY A 105 8.52 -4.87 9.41
C GLY A 105 7.01 -4.84 9.49
N LYS A 106 6.50 -3.65 9.78
CA LYS A 106 5.07 -3.42 9.96
C LYS A 106 4.66 -2.14 9.24
N TYR A 107 3.37 -2.04 8.96
CA TYR A 107 2.82 -0.88 8.26
C TYR A 107 1.46 -0.49 8.79
N LEU A 108 1.14 0.78 8.58
CA LEU A 108 -0.19 1.36 8.76
C LEU A 108 -0.52 2.12 7.49
N VAL A 109 -1.64 1.79 6.88
CA VAL A 109 -2.12 2.47 5.68
C VAL A 109 -3.50 3.03 5.96
N VAL A 110 -3.72 4.30 5.60
CA VAL A 110 -5.05 4.91 5.59
C VAL A 110 -5.53 4.97 4.15
N TYR A 111 -6.75 4.50 3.94
CA TYR A 111 -7.39 4.46 2.63
C TYR A 111 -8.58 5.42 2.63
N ARG A 112 -8.82 6.06 1.49
CA ARG A 112 -10.03 6.85 1.27
C ARG A 112 -10.76 6.31 0.06
N ARG A 113 -12.08 6.15 0.21
CA ARG A 113 -12.94 5.74 -0.89
C ARG A 113 -13.03 6.88 -1.90
N GLN A 114 -12.72 6.60 -3.15
CA GLN A 114 -12.76 7.55 -4.23
C GLN A 114 -14.16 7.64 -4.82
N GLN A 115 -14.38 8.59 -5.73
CA GLN A 115 -15.69 8.80 -6.35
C GLN A 115 -16.20 7.56 -7.09
N ASN A 116 -15.30 6.74 -7.60
CA ASN A 116 -15.68 5.48 -8.28
C ASN A 116 -16.02 4.34 -7.33
N GLY A 117 -16.05 4.59 -6.01
CA GLY A 117 -16.36 3.58 -4.99
C GLY A 117 -15.19 2.71 -4.58
N ARG A 118 -14.02 2.88 -5.18
CA ARG A 118 -12.83 2.12 -4.84
C ARG A 118 -11.98 2.84 -3.81
N TYR A 119 -11.42 2.06 -2.88
CA TYR A 119 -10.45 2.59 -1.93
C TYR A 119 -9.10 2.78 -2.60
N ARG A 120 -8.39 3.82 -2.17
CA ARG A 120 -6.98 4.06 -2.54
C ARG A 120 -6.25 4.56 -1.30
N ALA A 121 -4.98 4.20 -1.18
CA ALA A 121 -4.16 4.65 -0.06
C ALA A 121 -3.92 6.16 -0.16
N VAL A 122 -4.16 6.86 0.94
CA VAL A 122 -3.88 8.30 1.05
C VAL A 122 -2.71 8.57 1.98
N VAL A 123 -2.44 7.67 2.93
CA VAL A 123 -1.25 7.70 3.77
C VAL A 123 -0.74 6.27 3.90
N ASP A 124 0.53 6.07 3.67
CA ASP A 124 1.18 4.76 3.78
C ASP A 124 2.47 4.93 4.57
N MET A 125 2.50 4.36 5.76
CA MET A 125 3.64 4.43 6.66
C MET A 125 4.13 3.02 6.97
N PHE A 126 5.43 2.81 6.85
CA PHE A 126 6.01 1.53 7.21
C PHE A 126 7.34 1.71 7.92
N SER A 127 7.72 0.71 8.71
CA SER A 127 8.99 0.74 9.44
C SER A 127 9.52 -0.68 9.62
N SER A 128 10.84 -0.76 9.76
CA SER A 128 11.53 -2.03 9.99
C SER A 128 11.36 -2.50 11.42
N ASN A 129 11.45 -3.81 11.64
CA ASN A 129 11.53 -4.39 12.99
C ASN A 129 12.96 -4.35 13.55
N ALA A 130 13.91 -4.08 12.68
CA ALA A 130 15.32 -3.99 13.09
C ALA A 130 15.63 -2.66 13.77
#